data_32d9e7029a8e4a9668a6d5ba5599581d
#
_entry.id   32d9e7029a8e4a9668a6d5ba5599581d
#
_cell.length_a   1.000
_cell.length_b   1.000
_cell.length_c   1.000
_cell.angle_alpha   90.00
_cell.angle_beta   90.00
_cell.angle_gamma   90.00
#
_symmetry.space_group_name_H-M   'P 1'
#
loop_
_entity.id
_entity.type
_entity.pdbx_description
1 polymer ?
#
loop_
_entity_poly.entity_id
_entity_poly.type
_entity_poly.pdbx_seq_one_letter_code
_entity_poly.pdbx_strand_id
1 'polypeptide(L)'
;MTSSLLRRVAAPLLSLLALALAGSLVAQTSSAPAAAPAPSGVARLDPTMGASQGAAAALTWHDVTTWGLEGREWTERPRLRWFDRFPAEAQKTVTDKVWNLSRDSTGMVVRFRTDASSIHVHYKLMKAQLGMPHMPATGVSGVDLYARNTKGEWRWVGVTRPDTQEVKVEIIKDLAPGLREYAAYLPLYNGVESMSIGVPAGAAFEGLAPRKRPIVFYGTSITHGACASRPGMVHPAILGRRFDLPVVNLGFSGNGRMDAAVGAFLVDIDAAVYVIDCLPNMGPGGVTERTAPLVRQIRKSRPNTPIVLVEDRRYTNDWITPGKAKFHDENHAALRAAYEGLLQEGVKGLYYIEGDRLYGDDTEGATDASHANDLGFMRQADVMEPVLRAALAASR
;
A
#
# COMPACT_ATOMS: atom_id res chain seq x y z
N MET A 1 46.22 14.91 -53.37
CA MET A 1 45.87 14.92 -54.80
C MET A 1 44.44 15.36 -54.88
N THR A 2 44.26 16.55 -55.16
CA THR A 2 43.56 17.27 -56.25
C THR A 2 42.06 17.30 -56.07
N SER A 3 41.47 18.43 -55.65
CA SER A 3 41.12 19.66 -56.39
C SER A 3 39.88 19.40 -57.25
N SER A 4 38.86 20.18 -57.39
CA SER A 4 38.61 21.62 -57.35
C SER A 4 37.21 21.85 -57.94
N LEU A 5 36.53 22.83 -57.56
CA LEU A 5 36.22 24.19 -58.01
C LEU A 5 34.80 24.35 -58.58
N LEU A 6 34.00 25.17 -57.97
CA LEU A 6 33.48 26.51 -58.31
C LEU A 6 32.62 26.70 -59.60
N ARG A 7 31.42 27.29 -59.44
CA ARG A 7 31.03 28.66 -59.91
C ARG A 7 29.49 28.86 -59.78
N ARG A 8 29.07 29.76 -59.03
CA ARG A 8 28.48 31.12 -59.14
C ARG A 8 27.83 31.42 -60.53
N VAL A 9 26.60 31.95 -60.50
CA VAL A 9 26.20 33.20 -61.15
C VAL A 9 24.91 33.76 -60.55
N ALA A 10 24.84 35.09 -60.52
CA ALA A 10 23.98 36.04 -59.75
C ALA A 10 22.71 36.50 -60.46
N ALA A 11 21.92 37.19 -59.69
CA ALA A 11 20.64 37.90 -59.84
C ALA A 11 20.50 38.84 -61.11
N PRO A 12 19.39 39.54 -61.42
CA PRO A 12 18.82 40.57 -60.53
C PRO A 12 17.28 40.81 -60.59
N LEU A 13 16.79 41.49 -59.52
CA LEU A 13 15.75 42.52 -59.34
C LEU A 13 14.72 42.82 -60.48
N LEU A 14 13.41 42.89 -60.09
CA LEU A 14 12.67 44.16 -60.25
C LEU A 14 11.38 44.17 -59.39
N SER A 15 11.17 45.32 -58.79
CA SER A 15 10.11 45.73 -57.89
C SER A 15 8.74 45.88 -58.60
N LEU A 16 7.66 45.64 -57.82
CA LEU A 16 6.42 46.45 -57.97
C LEU A 16 5.61 46.42 -56.65
N LEU A 17 5.43 47.64 -56.13
CA LEU A 17 4.66 48.00 -54.96
C LEU A 17 3.18 48.01 -55.31
N ALA A 18 2.35 47.29 -54.56
CA ALA A 18 0.91 47.51 -54.57
C ALA A 18 0.38 47.45 -53.10
N LEU A 19 0.03 48.62 -52.59
CA LEU A 19 -0.71 48.81 -51.34
C LEU A 19 -2.14 48.34 -51.52
N ALA A 20 -2.60 47.39 -50.70
CA ALA A 20 -4.00 47.14 -50.48
C ALA A 20 -4.27 46.99 -49.00
N LEU A 21 -4.97 47.96 -48.40
CA LEU A 21 -5.60 47.85 -47.10
C LEU A 21 -6.61 46.71 -47.10
N ALA A 22 -6.40 45.69 -46.23
CA ALA A 22 -7.43 44.72 -45.90
C ALA A 22 -7.53 44.65 -44.37
N GLY A 23 -8.70 44.98 -43.86
CA GLY A 23 -9.00 45.00 -42.43
C GLY A 23 -8.85 43.63 -41.78
N SER A 24 -8.26 43.64 -40.60
CA SER A 24 -8.11 42.46 -39.76
C SER A 24 -9.47 42.02 -39.21
N LEU A 25 -10.08 41.02 -39.79
CA LEU A 25 -11.12 40.21 -39.14
C LEU A 25 -10.38 39.28 -38.14
N VAL A 26 -10.46 39.59 -36.86
CA VAL A 26 -10.07 38.67 -35.80
C VAL A 26 -11.14 37.57 -35.74
N ALA A 27 -10.88 36.44 -36.36
CA ALA A 27 -11.68 35.24 -36.18
C ALA A 27 -11.43 34.73 -34.76
N GLN A 28 -12.38 34.93 -33.85
CA GLN A 28 -12.45 34.19 -32.61
C GLN A 28 -12.67 32.71 -32.92
N THR A 29 -11.60 31.92 -32.93
CA THR A 29 -11.73 30.46 -32.88
C THR A 29 -12.23 30.08 -31.50
N SER A 30 -13.52 29.83 -31.34
CA SER A 30 -14.06 29.11 -30.20
C SER A 30 -13.45 27.72 -30.24
N SER A 31 -12.48 27.43 -29.35
CA SER A 31 -12.03 26.09 -29.13
C SER A 31 -13.21 25.25 -28.62
N ALA A 32 -13.67 24.30 -29.42
CA ALA A 32 -14.59 23.27 -28.92
C ALA A 32 -13.99 22.61 -27.68
N PRO A 33 -14.77 22.30 -26.65
CA PRO A 33 -14.28 21.58 -25.49
C PRO A 33 -13.64 20.27 -25.96
N ALA A 34 -12.45 19.96 -25.45
CA ALA A 34 -11.75 18.72 -25.75
C ALA A 34 -12.69 17.52 -25.49
N ALA A 35 -12.84 16.67 -26.51
CA ALA A 35 -13.65 15.45 -26.36
C ALA A 35 -13.15 14.65 -25.18
N ALA A 36 -14.08 14.19 -24.33
CA ALA A 36 -13.74 13.30 -23.21
C ALA A 36 -12.96 12.07 -23.74
N PRO A 37 -11.94 11.60 -23.02
CA PRO A 37 -11.19 10.43 -23.45
C PRO A 37 -12.13 9.23 -23.62
N ALA A 38 -11.89 8.44 -24.67
CA ALA A 38 -12.71 7.26 -24.95
C ALA A 38 -12.65 6.29 -23.74
N PRO A 39 -13.77 5.67 -23.34
CA PRO A 39 -13.80 4.76 -22.23
C PRO A 39 -12.84 3.58 -22.42
N SER A 40 -12.22 3.09 -21.33
CA SER A 40 -11.35 1.91 -21.32
C SER A 40 -12.08 0.68 -21.89
N GLY A 41 -11.34 -0.34 -22.35
CA GLY A 41 -11.92 -1.54 -22.96
C GLY A 41 -12.98 -2.22 -22.09
N VAL A 42 -12.79 -2.25 -20.77
CA VAL A 42 -13.73 -2.82 -19.79
C VAL A 42 -14.97 -1.95 -19.64
N ALA A 43 -14.84 -0.62 -19.60
CA ALA A 43 -15.98 0.31 -19.49
C ALA A 43 -16.85 0.31 -20.76
N ARG A 44 -16.36 -0.16 -21.91
CA ARG A 44 -17.16 -0.37 -23.13
C ARG A 44 -18.04 -1.62 -23.04
N LEU A 45 -17.57 -2.66 -22.32
CA LEU A 45 -18.30 -3.92 -22.14
C LEU A 45 -19.31 -3.81 -20.99
N ASP A 46 -18.91 -3.14 -19.91
CA ASP A 46 -19.75 -2.87 -18.75
C ASP A 46 -19.42 -1.47 -18.19
N PRO A 47 -20.29 -0.46 -18.47
CA PRO A 47 -20.09 0.89 -17.97
C PRO A 47 -19.97 1.02 -16.45
N THR A 48 -20.54 0.07 -15.68
CA THR A 48 -20.45 0.08 -14.23
C THR A 48 -19.05 -0.31 -13.72
N MET A 49 -18.25 -0.94 -14.58
CA MET A 49 -16.85 -1.30 -14.32
C MET A 49 -15.86 -0.19 -14.69
N GLY A 50 -16.30 0.87 -15.32
CA GLY A 50 -15.50 2.06 -15.63
C GLY A 50 -15.30 2.96 -14.40
N ALA A 51 -14.32 3.89 -14.48
CA ALA A 51 -14.21 4.97 -13.51
C ALA A 51 -15.45 5.89 -13.61
N SER A 52 -16.06 6.25 -12.48
CA SER A 52 -17.19 7.19 -12.49
C SER A 52 -16.68 8.60 -12.78
N GLN A 53 -17.21 9.21 -13.85
CA GLN A 53 -17.04 10.64 -14.14
C GLN A 53 -18.31 11.36 -13.67
N GLY A 54 -18.24 11.99 -12.48
CA GLY A 54 -19.34 12.81 -11.96
C GLY A 54 -19.40 14.19 -12.62
N ALA A 55 -20.59 14.77 -12.77
CA ALA A 55 -20.77 16.17 -13.14
C ALA A 55 -20.10 17.08 -12.10
N ALA A 56 -19.36 18.09 -12.57
CA ALA A 56 -18.49 18.92 -11.76
C ALA A 56 -19.26 19.86 -10.81
N ALA A 57 -19.65 19.39 -9.64
CA ALA A 57 -19.90 20.28 -8.51
C ALA A 57 -18.56 20.96 -8.12
N ALA A 58 -18.61 22.22 -7.67
CA ALA A 58 -17.41 22.89 -7.14
C ALA A 58 -16.90 22.07 -5.95
N LEU A 59 -15.64 21.60 -6.04
CA LEU A 59 -14.99 20.80 -5.01
C LEU A 59 -13.98 21.63 -4.21
N THR A 60 -13.94 21.44 -2.93
CA THR A 60 -12.82 21.85 -2.06
C THR A 60 -11.88 20.67 -1.91
N TRP A 61 -10.59 20.89 -2.21
CA TRP A 61 -9.54 19.89 -2.14
C TRP A 61 -8.68 20.09 -0.90
N HIS A 62 -8.45 19.01 -0.17
CA HIS A 62 -7.66 18.99 1.07
C HIS A 62 -6.42 18.13 0.86
N ASP A 63 -5.23 18.72 0.92
CA ASP A 63 -3.95 18.02 0.80
C ASP A 63 -3.70 17.17 2.05
N VAL A 64 -3.56 15.88 1.89
CA VAL A 64 -3.40 14.92 3.01
C VAL A 64 -2.12 15.15 3.82
N THR A 65 -1.12 15.80 3.25
CA THR A 65 0.14 16.09 3.95
C THR A 65 -0.02 17.10 5.08
N THR A 66 -1.11 17.87 5.08
CA THR A 66 -1.39 18.91 6.09
C THR A 66 -1.80 18.37 7.45
N TRP A 67 -2.35 17.15 7.52
CA TRP A 67 -2.71 16.50 8.80
C TRP A 67 -2.02 15.15 9.01
N GLY A 68 -1.36 14.60 8.00
CA GLY A 68 -0.63 13.35 8.07
C GLY A 68 -1.48 12.09 7.82
N LEU A 69 -0.84 10.93 7.93
CA LEU A 69 -1.47 9.62 7.74
C LEU A 69 -0.85 8.57 8.66
N GLU A 70 -1.59 7.49 8.94
CA GLU A 70 -1.11 6.33 9.69
C GLU A 70 -0.20 5.45 8.80
N GLY A 71 0.66 4.66 9.42
CA GLY A 71 1.61 3.79 8.73
C GLY A 71 2.89 4.50 8.25
N ARG A 72 3.03 5.78 8.56
CA ARG A 72 4.21 6.62 8.26
C ARG A 72 4.92 6.99 9.56
N GLU A 73 5.79 6.10 10.01
CA GLU A 73 6.61 6.33 11.21
C GLU A 73 7.82 7.24 10.92
N TRP A 74 8.65 7.53 11.92
CA TRP A 74 9.84 8.38 11.84
C TRP A 74 9.57 9.76 11.21
N THR A 75 8.49 10.40 11.67
CA THR A 75 7.99 11.67 11.11
C THR A 75 9.00 12.81 11.17
N GLU A 76 9.90 12.78 12.16
CA GLU A 76 10.96 13.78 12.37
C GLU A 76 12.22 13.54 11.51
N ARG A 77 12.27 12.39 10.79
CA ARG A 77 13.43 12.05 9.94
C ARG A 77 13.16 12.42 8.48
N PRO A 78 14.16 12.97 7.76
CA PRO A 78 14.02 13.30 6.34
C PRO A 78 13.63 12.09 5.50
N ARG A 79 12.79 12.32 4.48
CA ARG A 79 12.42 11.33 3.44
C ARG A 79 12.77 11.86 2.07
N LEU A 80 13.01 10.95 1.11
CA LEU A 80 13.19 11.36 -0.28
C LEU A 80 11.85 11.77 -0.91
N ARG A 81 10.76 11.08 -0.56
CA ARG A 81 9.39 11.45 -0.89
C ARG A 81 8.51 11.34 0.35
N TRP A 82 7.53 12.20 0.45
CA TRP A 82 6.68 12.28 1.63
C TRP A 82 5.97 10.96 1.95
N PHE A 83 5.57 10.19 0.91
CA PHE A 83 4.87 8.89 1.04
C PHE A 83 5.80 7.68 1.05
N ASP A 84 7.11 7.82 1.18
CA ASP A 84 8.01 6.68 1.39
C ASP A 84 7.80 6.09 2.78
N ARG A 85 7.79 4.76 2.91
CA ARG A 85 7.62 4.08 4.21
C ARG A 85 8.82 4.29 5.12
N PHE A 86 10.04 4.21 4.59
CA PHE A 86 11.27 4.46 5.35
C PHE A 86 11.79 5.89 5.24
N PRO A 87 12.57 6.38 6.24
CA PRO A 87 13.35 7.61 6.11
C PRO A 87 14.49 7.45 5.11
N ALA A 88 15.01 8.57 4.57
CA ALA A 88 16.01 8.58 3.50
C ALA A 88 17.31 7.83 3.85
N GLU A 89 17.72 7.86 5.11
CA GLU A 89 18.93 7.19 5.60
C GLU A 89 18.88 5.65 5.44
N ALA A 90 17.67 5.06 5.40
CA ALA A 90 17.49 3.64 5.19
C ALA A 90 18.07 3.18 3.84
N GLN A 91 18.13 4.06 2.83
CA GLN A 91 18.74 3.77 1.54
C GLN A 91 20.19 3.28 1.65
N LYS A 92 20.92 3.73 2.67
CA LYS A 92 22.34 3.39 2.87
C LYS A 92 22.55 2.16 3.76
N THR A 93 21.50 1.65 4.42
CA THR A 93 21.62 0.63 5.46
C THR A 93 20.88 -0.66 5.15
N VAL A 94 19.71 -0.57 4.54
CA VAL A 94 18.96 -1.76 4.09
C VAL A 94 19.40 -2.17 2.68
N THR A 95 19.02 -3.37 2.23
CA THR A 95 19.32 -3.80 0.86
C THR A 95 18.57 -2.93 -0.17
N ASP A 96 19.12 -2.77 -1.37
CA ASP A 96 18.48 -2.02 -2.46
C ASP A 96 17.06 -2.50 -2.76
N LYS A 97 16.82 -3.82 -2.64
CA LYS A 97 15.49 -4.40 -2.85
C LYS A 97 14.51 -3.97 -1.77
N VAL A 98 14.90 -4.01 -0.51
CA VAL A 98 14.08 -3.52 0.63
C VAL A 98 13.83 -2.02 0.47
N TRP A 99 14.86 -1.25 0.13
CA TRP A 99 14.72 0.18 -0.12
C TRP A 99 13.71 0.47 -1.23
N ASN A 100 13.86 -0.15 -2.39
CA ASN A 100 12.96 0.07 -3.54
C ASN A 100 11.51 -0.31 -3.20
N LEU A 101 11.29 -1.42 -2.47
CA LEU A 101 9.97 -1.84 -2.02
C LEU A 101 9.40 -0.91 -0.95
N SER A 102 10.24 -0.27 -0.13
CA SER A 102 9.78 0.70 0.89
C SER A 102 9.17 1.96 0.28
N ARG A 103 9.35 2.17 -1.03
CA ARG A 103 8.79 3.27 -1.79
C ARG A 103 7.33 3.04 -2.22
N ASP A 104 6.80 1.83 -2.07
CA ASP A 104 5.38 1.51 -2.20
C ASP A 104 4.63 1.96 -0.94
N SER A 105 3.38 2.42 -1.11
CA SER A 105 2.61 3.07 -0.03
C SER A 105 1.77 2.10 0.81
N THR A 106 2.04 0.79 0.72
CA THR A 106 1.29 -0.24 1.46
C THR A 106 1.24 0.04 2.97
N GLY A 107 0.07 -0.15 3.57
CA GLY A 107 -0.16 0.07 4.99
C GLY A 107 -0.37 1.53 5.40
N MET A 108 -0.21 2.47 4.48
CA MET A 108 -0.52 3.87 4.74
C MET A 108 -2.03 4.13 4.66
N VAL A 109 -2.57 4.91 5.60
CA VAL A 109 -4.01 5.19 5.72
C VAL A 109 -4.24 6.66 6.03
N VAL A 110 -5.01 7.32 5.17
CA VAL A 110 -5.50 8.69 5.39
C VAL A 110 -6.82 8.63 6.14
N ARG A 111 -6.92 9.29 7.29
CA ARG A 111 -8.16 9.38 8.06
C ARG A 111 -8.72 10.78 8.05
N PHE A 112 -10.03 10.90 7.91
CA PHE A 112 -10.74 12.18 7.91
C PHE A 112 -12.20 12.00 8.30
N ARG A 113 -12.88 13.11 8.63
CA ARG A 113 -14.32 13.20 8.85
C ARG A 113 -14.94 14.16 7.85
N THR A 114 -16.13 13.82 7.37
CA THR A 114 -16.92 14.72 6.52
C THR A 114 -18.40 14.33 6.55
N ASP A 115 -19.26 15.31 6.30
CA ASP A 115 -20.70 15.12 6.05
C ASP A 115 -21.05 15.21 4.57
N ALA A 116 -20.05 15.23 3.71
CA ALA A 116 -20.17 15.37 2.28
C ALA A 116 -21.09 14.32 1.65
N SER A 117 -21.86 14.72 0.64
CA SER A 117 -22.71 13.83 -0.17
C SER A 117 -21.93 13.01 -1.20
N SER A 118 -20.68 13.41 -1.52
CA SER A 118 -19.75 12.66 -2.37
C SER A 118 -18.31 12.85 -1.88
N ILE A 119 -17.46 11.87 -2.18
CA ILE A 119 -16.03 11.92 -1.88
C ILE A 119 -15.25 11.68 -3.17
N HIS A 120 -14.29 12.54 -3.44
CA HIS A 120 -13.39 12.50 -4.57
C HIS A 120 -11.95 12.31 -4.07
N VAL A 121 -11.12 11.68 -4.90
CA VAL A 121 -9.69 11.55 -4.64
C VAL A 121 -8.91 12.02 -5.85
N HIS A 122 -7.83 12.74 -5.58
CA HIS A 122 -6.83 13.12 -6.58
C HIS A 122 -5.47 12.69 -6.07
N TYR A 123 -4.81 11.75 -6.75
CA TYR A 123 -3.50 11.29 -6.38
C TYR A 123 -2.64 10.96 -7.61
N LYS A 124 -1.34 11.10 -7.44
CA LYS A 124 -0.35 10.78 -8.46
C LYS A 124 0.48 9.58 -8.02
N LEU A 125 0.64 8.62 -8.94
CA LEU A 125 1.35 7.38 -8.74
C LEU A 125 2.79 7.47 -9.26
N MET A 126 3.71 6.80 -8.57
CA MET A 126 5.12 6.74 -8.95
C MET A 126 5.36 5.90 -10.20
N LYS A 127 4.69 4.73 -10.26
CA LYS A 127 4.93 3.72 -11.30
C LYS A 127 3.85 3.78 -12.37
N ALA A 128 4.26 3.69 -13.64
CA ALA A 128 3.34 3.61 -14.78
C ALA A 128 2.63 2.24 -14.88
N GLN A 129 3.23 1.19 -14.33
CA GLN A 129 2.60 -0.13 -14.26
C GLN A 129 1.55 -0.15 -13.15
N LEU A 130 0.28 -0.10 -13.52
CA LEU A 130 -0.85 0.06 -12.61
C LEU A 130 -1.39 -1.26 -12.06
N GLY A 131 -1.13 -2.38 -12.72
CA GLY A 131 -1.53 -3.73 -12.34
C GLY A 131 -0.41 -4.72 -12.56
N MET A 132 -0.56 -5.95 -12.07
CA MET A 132 0.36 -7.07 -12.28
C MET A 132 -0.42 -8.28 -12.80
N PRO A 133 0.21 -9.28 -13.46
CA PRO A 133 -0.50 -10.43 -14.04
C PRO A 133 -1.39 -11.19 -13.05
N HIS A 134 -1.04 -11.18 -11.77
CA HIS A 134 -1.72 -11.87 -10.67
C HIS A 134 -2.41 -10.90 -9.70
N MET A 135 -2.47 -9.60 -10.03
CA MET A 135 -3.02 -8.59 -9.13
C MET A 135 -3.65 -7.42 -9.90
N PRO A 136 -4.94 -7.09 -9.66
CA PRO A 136 -5.61 -6.02 -10.39
C PRO A 136 -5.08 -4.63 -10.02
N ALA A 137 -5.33 -3.66 -10.89
CA ALA A 137 -4.96 -2.26 -10.66
C ALA A 137 -5.60 -1.69 -9.38
N THR A 138 -6.78 -2.16 -8.98
CA THR A 138 -7.43 -1.79 -7.71
C THR A 138 -6.60 -2.14 -6.48
N GLY A 139 -5.84 -3.24 -6.51
CA GLY A 139 -4.93 -3.65 -5.45
C GLY A 139 -3.56 -3.01 -5.58
N VAL A 140 -2.95 -3.08 -6.78
CA VAL A 140 -1.60 -2.55 -7.04
C VAL A 140 -1.52 -1.05 -6.83
N SER A 141 -2.51 -0.29 -7.38
CA SER A 141 -2.46 1.16 -7.56
C SER A 141 -3.69 1.90 -7.05
N GLY A 142 -4.71 1.19 -6.54
CA GLY A 142 -5.97 1.78 -6.10
C GLY A 142 -5.92 2.35 -4.68
N VAL A 143 -6.79 3.34 -4.44
CA VAL A 143 -7.14 3.85 -3.10
C VAL A 143 -8.44 3.21 -2.67
N ASP A 144 -8.45 2.60 -1.48
CA ASP A 144 -9.55 1.79 -0.96
C ASP A 144 -10.20 2.45 0.27
N LEU A 145 -11.48 2.83 0.16
CA LEU A 145 -12.19 3.67 1.12
C LEU A 145 -13.10 2.84 2.03
N TYR A 146 -12.99 3.09 3.32
CA TYR A 146 -13.87 2.58 4.37
C TYR A 146 -14.49 3.74 5.14
N ALA A 147 -15.67 3.50 5.74
CA ALA A 147 -16.33 4.44 6.64
C ALA A 147 -16.82 3.74 7.89
N ARG A 148 -16.99 4.50 9.00
CA ARG A 148 -17.67 4.00 10.18
C ARG A 148 -19.20 4.10 9.99
N ASN A 149 -19.88 3.00 10.29
CA ASN A 149 -21.35 3.02 10.38
C ASN A 149 -21.82 3.63 11.72
N THR A 150 -23.13 3.70 11.91
CA THR A 150 -23.75 4.24 13.13
C THR A 150 -23.46 3.45 14.41
N LYS A 151 -22.94 2.21 14.27
CA LYS A 151 -22.49 1.36 15.39
C LYS A 151 -20.99 1.53 15.67
N GLY A 152 -20.29 2.41 14.95
CA GLY A 152 -18.85 2.61 15.05
C GLY A 152 -18.01 1.54 14.33
N GLU A 153 -18.61 0.65 13.57
CA GLU A 153 -17.94 -0.42 12.86
C GLU A 153 -17.43 0.05 11.48
N TRP A 154 -16.23 -0.33 11.10
CA TRP A 154 -15.69 -0.09 9.77
C TRP A 154 -16.44 -0.90 8.70
N ARG A 155 -16.90 -0.22 7.66
CA ARG A 155 -17.57 -0.83 6.49
C ARG A 155 -16.92 -0.32 5.22
N TRP A 156 -16.79 -1.20 4.24
CA TRP A 156 -16.27 -0.84 2.93
C TRP A 156 -17.23 0.12 2.20
N VAL A 157 -16.63 1.07 1.46
CA VAL A 157 -17.37 2.10 0.73
C VAL A 157 -17.09 2.03 -0.76
N GLY A 158 -15.82 2.02 -1.18
CA GLY A 158 -15.46 2.04 -2.58
C GLY A 158 -13.95 1.92 -2.79
N VAL A 159 -13.54 1.67 -4.03
CA VAL A 159 -12.14 1.61 -4.45
C VAL A 159 -11.97 2.29 -5.79
N THR A 160 -10.88 3.02 -5.97
CA THR A 160 -10.52 3.59 -7.26
C THR A 160 -10.06 2.50 -8.24
N ARG A 161 -10.26 2.74 -9.54
CA ARG A 161 -9.86 1.85 -10.64
C ARG A 161 -8.89 2.60 -11.54
N PRO A 162 -7.60 2.66 -11.17
CA PRO A 162 -6.63 3.45 -11.92
C PRO A 162 -6.42 2.92 -13.33
N ASP A 163 -6.46 3.80 -14.32
CA ASP A 163 -6.10 3.57 -15.71
C ASP A 163 -4.99 4.50 -16.20
N THR A 164 -4.61 5.47 -15.35
CA THR A 164 -3.51 6.42 -15.56
C THR A 164 -2.71 6.60 -14.25
N GLN A 165 -1.51 7.18 -14.35
CA GLN A 165 -0.70 7.50 -13.16
C GLN A 165 -1.28 8.66 -12.35
N GLU A 166 -1.97 9.59 -12.97
CA GLU A 166 -2.68 10.68 -12.29
C GLU A 166 -4.16 10.36 -12.25
N VAL A 167 -4.65 10.05 -11.06
CA VAL A 167 -6.02 9.59 -10.83
C VAL A 167 -6.81 10.72 -10.15
N LYS A 168 -7.84 11.22 -10.82
CA LYS A 168 -8.75 12.24 -10.26
C LYS A 168 -10.19 11.80 -10.52
N VAL A 169 -10.80 11.18 -9.51
CA VAL A 169 -12.09 10.50 -9.65
C VAL A 169 -12.99 10.72 -8.44
N GLU A 170 -14.30 10.63 -8.66
CA GLU A 170 -15.29 10.42 -7.61
C GLU A 170 -15.21 8.95 -7.18
N ILE A 171 -14.92 8.71 -5.88
CA ILE A 171 -14.85 7.35 -5.35
C ILE A 171 -16.22 6.85 -4.88
N ILE A 172 -17.07 7.77 -4.42
CA ILE A 172 -18.44 7.50 -3.98
C ILE A 172 -19.29 8.76 -4.06
N LYS A 173 -20.58 8.62 -4.34
CA LYS A 173 -21.63 9.66 -4.29
C LYS A 173 -22.89 9.13 -3.63
N ASP A 174 -23.88 10.00 -3.54
CA ASP A 174 -25.20 9.71 -2.97
C ASP A 174 -25.10 9.22 -1.51
N LEU A 175 -24.12 9.77 -0.78
CA LEU A 175 -23.96 9.48 0.64
C LEU A 175 -25.12 10.06 1.44
N ALA A 176 -25.69 9.25 2.34
CA ALA A 176 -26.70 9.72 3.27
C ALA A 176 -26.15 10.85 4.17
N PRO A 177 -26.93 11.84 4.56
CA PRO A 177 -26.48 12.93 5.41
C PRO A 177 -25.88 12.47 6.75
N GLY A 178 -24.95 13.26 7.27
CA GLY A 178 -24.35 13.07 8.59
C GLY A 178 -22.85 12.94 8.57
N LEU A 179 -22.21 13.46 9.61
CA LEU A 179 -20.76 13.43 9.80
C LEU A 179 -20.30 11.99 10.06
N ARG A 180 -19.33 11.50 9.26
CA ARG A 180 -18.73 10.17 9.38
C ARG A 180 -17.23 10.23 9.33
N GLU A 181 -16.61 9.28 10.00
CA GLU A 181 -15.16 9.01 9.88
C GLU A 181 -14.90 8.06 8.72
N TYR A 182 -13.89 8.39 7.94
CA TYR A 182 -13.42 7.64 6.77
C TYR A 182 -11.95 7.25 6.93
N ALA A 183 -11.57 6.14 6.30
CA ALA A 183 -10.20 5.65 6.18
C ALA A 183 -9.91 5.26 4.73
N ALA A 184 -9.00 5.98 4.09
CA ALA A 184 -8.54 5.70 2.73
C ALA A 184 -7.19 5.00 2.79
N TYR A 185 -7.17 3.70 2.43
CA TYR A 185 -5.96 2.88 2.34
C TYR A 185 -5.26 3.13 1.02
N LEU A 186 -3.95 3.35 1.06
CA LEU A 186 -3.12 3.65 -0.09
C LEU A 186 -2.70 2.38 -0.85
N PRO A 187 -2.25 2.53 -2.12
CA PRO A 187 -1.82 1.46 -3.01
C PRO A 187 -0.82 0.48 -2.38
N LEU A 188 -0.93 -0.81 -2.73
CA LEU A 188 -0.06 -1.85 -2.17
C LEU A 188 1.30 -1.94 -2.89
N TYR A 189 1.32 -1.93 -4.22
CA TYR A 189 2.54 -2.13 -5.03
C TYR A 189 2.93 -0.93 -5.89
N ASN A 190 2.37 0.25 -5.56
CA ASN A 190 2.73 1.52 -6.17
C ASN A 190 2.95 2.57 -5.08
N GLY A 191 3.86 3.50 -5.33
CA GLY A 191 4.09 4.66 -4.46
C GLY A 191 3.14 5.80 -4.84
N VAL A 192 2.67 6.54 -3.86
CA VAL A 192 1.97 7.80 -4.04
C VAL A 192 2.98 8.94 -4.02
N GLU A 193 2.87 9.91 -4.94
CA GLU A 193 3.69 11.13 -4.96
C GLU A 193 2.96 12.33 -4.35
N SER A 194 1.64 12.40 -4.58
CA SER A 194 0.75 13.43 -4.01
C SER A 194 -0.65 12.87 -3.84
N MET A 195 -1.41 13.37 -2.87
CA MET A 195 -2.79 12.96 -2.64
C MET A 195 -3.61 14.08 -1.99
N SER A 196 -4.82 14.28 -2.49
CA SER A 196 -5.83 15.16 -1.91
C SER A 196 -7.20 14.47 -1.87
N ILE A 197 -7.97 14.81 -0.86
CA ILE A 197 -9.38 14.42 -0.73
C ILE A 197 -10.24 15.60 -1.17
N GLY A 198 -11.17 15.37 -2.09
CA GLY A 198 -12.12 16.35 -2.57
C GLY A 198 -13.52 16.11 -2.02
N VAL A 199 -14.18 17.16 -1.56
CA VAL A 199 -15.58 17.14 -1.12
C VAL A 199 -16.33 18.31 -1.74
N PRO A 200 -17.66 18.26 -1.90
CA PRO A 200 -18.47 19.39 -2.35
C PRO A 200 -18.19 20.64 -1.51
N ALA A 201 -18.11 21.80 -2.18
CA ALA A 201 -17.91 23.08 -1.50
C ALA A 201 -19.00 23.30 -0.43
N GLY A 202 -18.58 23.68 0.77
CA GLY A 202 -19.45 23.88 1.92
C GLY A 202 -19.71 22.65 2.80
N ALA A 203 -19.28 21.46 2.39
CA ALA A 203 -19.28 20.30 3.27
C ALA A 203 -18.26 20.47 4.42
N ALA A 204 -18.61 19.99 5.61
CA ALA A 204 -17.67 19.94 6.73
C ALA A 204 -16.56 18.94 6.41
N PHE A 205 -15.30 19.30 6.72
CA PHE A 205 -14.14 18.44 6.56
C PHE A 205 -13.15 18.63 7.71
N GLU A 206 -12.68 17.51 8.25
CA GLU A 206 -11.65 17.47 9.30
C GLU A 206 -10.66 16.35 8.98
N GLY A 207 -9.38 16.69 8.75
CA GLY A 207 -8.28 15.72 8.70
C GLY A 207 -7.99 15.20 10.11
N LEU A 208 -7.90 13.86 10.27
CA LEU A 208 -7.63 13.24 11.56
C LEU A 208 -6.15 12.90 11.70
N ALA A 209 -5.50 13.42 12.74
CA ALA A 209 -4.10 13.15 13.03
C ALA A 209 -3.84 11.64 13.20
N PRO A 210 -2.64 11.15 12.83
CA PRO A 210 -2.25 9.76 13.02
C PRO A 210 -2.32 9.33 14.49
N ARG A 211 -2.85 8.14 14.74
CA ARG A 211 -2.87 7.53 16.07
C ARG A 211 -1.49 6.94 16.40
N LYS A 212 -1.23 6.76 17.68
CA LYS A 212 0.04 6.22 18.21
C LYS A 212 -0.08 4.73 18.54
N ARG A 213 1.06 4.09 18.80
CA ARG A 213 1.20 2.68 19.21
C ARG A 213 0.57 1.71 18.21
N PRO A 214 1.13 1.64 16.99
CA PRO A 214 0.62 0.77 15.94
C PRO A 214 0.87 -0.72 16.23
N ILE A 215 0.09 -1.58 15.56
CA ILE A 215 0.49 -2.96 15.29
C ILE A 215 1.53 -2.91 14.17
N VAL A 216 2.75 -3.36 14.43
CA VAL A 216 3.83 -3.35 13.45
C VAL A 216 4.00 -4.73 12.85
N PHE A 217 3.78 -4.86 11.55
CA PHE A 217 4.04 -6.08 10.79
C PHE A 217 5.37 -5.96 10.03
N TYR A 218 6.29 -6.87 10.26
CA TYR A 218 7.46 -7.07 9.44
C TYR A 218 7.36 -8.42 8.73
N GLY A 219 7.34 -8.41 7.40
CA GLY A 219 7.07 -9.63 6.65
C GLY A 219 7.41 -9.55 5.15
N THR A 220 6.77 -10.42 4.41
CA THR A 220 7.08 -10.77 3.02
C THR A 220 6.13 -10.08 2.02
N SER A 221 6.01 -10.64 0.80
CA SER A 221 4.99 -10.26 -0.20
C SER A 221 3.57 -10.43 0.34
N ILE A 222 3.33 -11.41 1.20
CA ILE A 222 2.01 -11.67 1.78
C ILE A 222 1.63 -10.52 2.71
N THR A 223 2.55 -10.10 3.59
CA THR A 223 2.36 -8.91 4.44
C THR A 223 2.26 -7.63 3.61
N HIS A 224 3.06 -7.49 2.54
CA HIS A 224 3.01 -6.36 1.61
C HIS A 224 1.63 -6.25 0.95
N GLY A 225 0.98 -7.39 0.65
CA GLY A 225 -0.37 -7.47 0.12
C GLY A 225 -0.50 -8.08 -1.27
N ALA A 226 0.48 -8.93 -1.67
CA ALA A 226 0.42 -9.62 -2.96
C ALA A 226 -0.88 -10.40 -3.12
N CYS A 227 -1.52 -10.25 -4.29
CA CYS A 227 -2.78 -10.85 -4.71
C CYS A 227 -4.05 -10.36 -4.01
N ALA A 228 -3.97 -9.37 -3.11
CA ALA A 228 -5.17 -8.71 -2.61
C ALA A 228 -5.88 -7.94 -3.73
N SER A 229 -7.20 -8.04 -3.80
CA SER A 229 -8.00 -7.32 -4.81
C SER A 229 -7.98 -5.80 -4.61
N ARG A 230 -7.75 -5.32 -3.38
CA ARG A 230 -7.71 -3.92 -2.96
C ARG A 230 -6.97 -3.75 -1.62
N PRO A 231 -6.43 -2.56 -1.31
CA PRO A 231 -5.56 -2.34 -0.15
C PRO A 231 -6.12 -2.76 1.21
N GLY A 232 -7.39 -2.52 1.48
CA GLY A 232 -8.01 -2.87 2.76
C GLY A 232 -8.24 -4.36 2.98
N MET A 233 -7.98 -5.23 1.98
CA MET A 233 -8.15 -6.69 2.12
C MET A 233 -6.90 -7.40 2.64
N VAL A 234 -5.77 -6.75 2.75
CA VAL A 234 -4.57 -7.36 3.34
C VAL A 234 -4.79 -7.60 4.84
N HIS A 235 -4.36 -8.76 5.36
CA HIS A 235 -4.59 -9.12 6.77
C HIS A 235 -4.13 -8.06 7.79
N PRO A 236 -3.01 -7.31 7.61
CA PRO A 236 -2.69 -6.21 8.52
C PRO A 236 -3.77 -5.12 8.55
N ALA A 237 -4.33 -4.75 7.39
CA ALA A 237 -5.41 -3.76 7.32
C ALA A 237 -6.71 -4.27 7.95
N ILE A 238 -7.05 -5.55 7.74
CA ILE A 238 -8.22 -6.20 8.37
C ILE A 238 -8.07 -6.18 9.90
N LEU A 239 -6.91 -6.60 10.41
CA LEU A 239 -6.62 -6.63 11.85
C LEU A 239 -6.59 -5.23 12.45
N GLY A 240 -6.01 -4.23 11.76
CA GLY A 240 -6.06 -2.84 12.19
C GLY A 240 -7.49 -2.33 12.41
N ARG A 241 -8.42 -2.66 11.49
CA ARG A 241 -9.85 -2.32 11.65
C ARG A 241 -10.52 -3.09 12.78
N ARG A 242 -10.22 -4.39 12.97
CA ARG A 242 -10.81 -5.23 14.03
C ARG A 242 -10.38 -4.79 15.43
N PHE A 243 -9.14 -4.36 15.59
CA PHE A 243 -8.60 -3.86 16.86
C PHE A 243 -8.78 -2.35 17.04
N ASP A 244 -9.21 -1.66 15.99
CA ASP A 244 -9.26 -0.19 15.94
C ASP A 244 -7.91 0.47 16.29
N LEU A 245 -6.83 -0.09 15.77
CA LEU A 245 -5.46 0.37 15.95
C LEU A 245 -4.82 0.76 14.62
N PRO A 246 -3.90 1.73 14.63
CA PRO A 246 -3.08 2.01 13.46
C PRO A 246 -2.18 0.81 13.17
N VAL A 247 -1.77 0.69 11.90
CA VAL A 247 -0.88 -0.38 11.44
C VAL A 247 0.32 0.22 10.73
N VAL A 248 1.49 -0.32 11.02
CA VAL A 248 2.69 -0.12 10.22
C VAL A 248 2.97 -1.40 9.45
N ASN A 249 2.91 -1.34 8.13
CA ASN A 249 3.18 -2.47 7.26
C ASN A 249 4.58 -2.37 6.68
N LEU A 250 5.49 -3.19 7.19
CA LEU A 250 6.85 -3.38 6.69
C LEU A 250 6.98 -4.73 5.96
N GLY A 251 6.00 -5.02 5.10
CA GLY A 251 6.08 -6.11 4.13
C GLY A 251 7.03 -5.75 2.99
N PHE A 252 7.94 -6.67 2.65
CA PHE A 252 8.92 -6.52 1.58
C PHE A 252 8.93 -7.79 0.71
N SER A 253 8.27 -7.71 -0.44
CA SER A 253 8.08 -8.81 -1.38
C SER A 253 9.41 -9.51 -1.72
N GLY A 254 9.52 -10.82 -1.41
CA GLY A 254 10.75 -11.60 -1.59
C GLY A 254 11.92 -11.23 -0.65
N ASN A 255 11.79 -10.20 0.20
CA ASN A 255 12.88 -9.60 0.97
C ASN A 255 12.56 -9.34 2.45
N GLY A 256 11.45 -9.83 2.97
CA GLY A 256 11.20 -9.90 4.41
C GLY A 256 11.95 -11.10 5.00
N ARG A 257 13.17 -10.87 5.51
CA ARG A 257 14.11 -11.97 5.87
C ARG A 257 14.74 -11.80 7.24
N MET A 258 14.06 -11.15 8.17
CA MET A 258 14.57 -10.87 9.53
C MET A 258 15.94 -10.17 9.52
N ASP A 259 16.16 -9.24 8.58
CA ASP A 259 17.43 -8.53 8.46
C ASP A 259 17.64 -7.56 9.63
N ALA A 260 18.84 -7.60 10.24
CA ALA A 260 19.20 -6.74 11.37
C ALA A 260 19.12 -5.24 11.02
N ALA A 261 19.39 -4.87 9.76
CA ALA A 261 19.24 -3.49 9.28
C ALA A 261 17.79 -3.01 9.33
N VAL A 262 16.82 -3.85 8.97
CA VAL A 262 15.39 -3.55 9.15
C VAL A 262 15.02 -3.55 10.63
N GLY A 263 15.56 -4.50 11.40
CA GLY A 263 15.43 -4.56 12.86
C GLY A 263 15.83 -3.25 13.55
N ALA A 264 16.85 -2.55 13.06
CA ALA A 264 17.27 -1.26 13.59
C ALA A 264 16.21 -0.16 13.45
N PHE A 265 15.39 -0.20 12.39
CA PHE A 265 14.24 0.71 12.24
C PHE A 265 13.03 0.25 13.05
N LEU A 266 12.81 -1.07 13.20
CA LEU A 266 11.70 -1.59 14.00
C LEU A 266 11.78 -1.10 15.46
N VAL A 267 12.95 -1.15 16.07
CA VAL A 267 13.13 -0.79 17.49
C VAL A 267 12.83 0.67 17.81
N ASP A 268 12.83 1.55 16.83
CA ASP A 268 12.48 2.97 16.99
C ASP A 268 10.97 3.20 17.13
N ILE A 269 10.14 2.29 16.60
CA ILE A 269 8.69 2.41 16.65
C ILE A 269 8.18 2.05 18.04
N ASP A 270 7.38 2.92 18.65
CA ASP A 270 6.64 2.60 19.88
C ASP A 270 5.41 1.77 19.55
N ALA A 271 5.62 0.47 19.28
CA ALA A 271 4.59 -0.46 18.86
C ALA A 271 3.70 -0.93 20.01
N ALA A 272 2.42 -1.18 19.73
CA ALA A 272 1.56 -1.96 20.61
C ALA A 272 1.94 -3.45 20.62
N VAL A 273 2.35 -3.96 19.46
CA VAL A 273 2.84 -5.33 19.25
C VAL A 273 3.66 -5.39 17.97
N TYR A 274 4.73 -6.20 17.95
CA TYR A 274 5.46 -6.56 16.73
C TYR A 274 5.02 -7.93 16.24
N VAL A 275 4.70 -8.04 14.96
CA VAL A 275 4.36 -9.30 14.27
C VAL A 275 5.45 -9.58 13.25
N ILE A 276 6.22 -10.64 13.46
CA ILE A 276 7.34 -11.07 12.61
C ILE A 276 6.88 -12.21 11.73
N ASP A 277 6.65 -11.91 10.46
CA ASP A 277 5.98 -12.74 9.46
C ASP A 277 6.88 -12.94 8.23
N CYS A 278 8.13 -13.38 8.46
CA CYS A 278 9.18 -13.40 7.45
C CYS A 278 9.47 -14.78 6.85
N LEU A 279 8.94 -15.88 7.41
CA LEU A 279 9.27 -17.24 7.02
C LEU A 279 9.11 -17.53 5.53
N PRO A 280 8.05 -17.03 4.82
CA PRO A 280 7.88 -17.32 3.40
C PRO A 280 9.08 -16.94 2.49
N ASN A 281 9.97 -16.06 2.96
CA ASN A 281 11.17 -15.66 2.22
C ASN A 281 12.47 -16.28 2.74
N MET A 282 12.38 -17.26 3.66
CA MET A 282 13.54 -17.83 4.34
C MET A 282 13.50 -19.36 4.21
N GLY A 283 14.69 -19.97 4.18
CA GLY A 283 14.82 -21.41 4.42
C GLY A 283 15.18 -21.68 5.89
N PRO A 284 15.12 -22.96 6.33
CA PRO A 284 15.28 -23.32 7.76
C PRO A 284 16.60 -22.85 8.38
N GLY A 285 17.69 -22.85 7.61
CA GLY A 285 18.98 -22.32 8.07
C GLY A 285 18.92 -20.83 8.39
N GLY A 286 18.29 -20.03 7.52
CA GLY A 286 18.10 -18.60 7.74
C GLY A 286 17.17 -18.29 8.91
N VAL A 287 16.12 -19.11 9.11
CA VAL A 287 15.21 -19.00 10.26
C VAL A 287 15.98 -19.24 11.56
N THR A 288 16.77 -20.31 11.63
CA THR A 288 17.61 -20.63 12.80
C THR A 288 18.61 -19.52 13.10
N GLU A 289 19.27 -18.98 12.07
CA GLU A 289 20.30 -17.94 12.21
C GLU A 289 19.74 -16.60 12.70
N ARG A 290 18.55 -16.18 12.23
CA ARG A 290 18.12 -14.78 12.32
C ARG A 290 16.99 -14.51 13.30
N THR A 291 16.18 -15.53 13.68
CA THR A 291 15.02 -15.31 14.55
C THR A 291 15.43 -14.81 15.94
N ALA A 292 16.29 -15.53 16.62
CA ALA A 292 16.70 -15.15 17.98
C ALA A 292 17.47 -13.82 18.02
N PRO A 293 18.42 -13.53 17.10
CA PRO A 293 19.06 -12.21 17.03
C PRO A 293 18.08 -11.05 16.84
N LEU A 294 17.08 -11.17 15.94
CA LEU A 294 16.10 -10.12 15.76
C LEU A 294 15.24 -9.90 17.02
N VAL A 295 14.78 -10.98 17.65
CA VAL A 295 14.00 -10.88 18.89
C VAL A 295 14.82 -10.21 19.99
N ARG A 296 16.09 -10.59 20.19
CA ARG A 296 16.97 -9.94 21.16
C ARG A 296 17.25 -8.47 20.83
N GLN A 297 17.39 -8.14 19.54
CA GLN A 297 17.53 -6.75 19.08
C GLN A 297 16.31 -5.91 19.49
N ILE A 298 15.09 -6.41 19.23
CA ILE A 298 13.86 -5.74 19.64
C ILE A 298 13.78 -5.63 21.16
N ARG A 299 14.05 -6.70 21.91
CA ARG A 299 13.98 -6.73 23.38
C ARG A 299 14.93 -5.74 24.05
N LYS A 300 16.11 -5.52 23.48
CA LYS A 300 17.08 -4.56 24.01
C LYS A 300 16.50 -3.14 24.09
N SER A 301 15.72 -2.73 23.12
CA SER A 301 15.14 -1.38 23.04
C SER A 301 13.68 -1.34 23.52
N ARG A 302 12.97 -2.45 23.41
CA ARG A 302 11.54 -2.59 23.72
C ARG A 302 11.31 -3.80 24.63
N PRO A 303 11.72 -3.72 25.92
CA PRO A 303 11.75 -4.88 26.80
C PRO A 303 10.38 -5.51 27.06
N ASN A 304 9.31 -4.71 27.04
CA ASN A 304 7.97 -5.15 27.43
C ASN A 304 6.97 -5.26 26.25
N THR A 305 7.32 -4.76 25.05
CA THR A 305 6.40 -4.80 23.90
C THR A 305 6.23 -6.25 23.44
N PRO A 306 5.01 -6.77 23.28
CA PRO A 306 4.78 -8.12 22.77
C PRO A 306 5.40 -8.35 21.40
N ILE A 307 5.93 -9.55 21.17
CA ILE A 307 6.43 -10.00 19.86
C ILE A 307 5.69 -11.28 19.52
N VAL A 308 5.10 -11.32 18.32
CA VAL A 308 4.42 -12.49 17.77
C VAL A 308 5.25 -13.04 16.61
N LEU A 309 5.69 -14.28 16.71
CA LEU A 309 6.35 -15.01 15.64
C LEU A 309 5.31 -15.81 14.86
N VAL A 310 5.34 -15.71 13.54
CA VAL A 310 4.35 -16.33 12.66
C VAL A 310 5.04 -17.36 11.78
N GLU A 311 4.54 -18.59 11.79
CA GLU A 311 4.95 -19.64 10.87
C GLU A 311 4.54 -19.29 9.43
N ASP A 312 5.22 -19.91 8.47
CA ASP A 312 4.86 -19.84 7.06
C ASP A 312 3.50 -20.50 6.80
N ARG A 313 2.74 -19.93 5.87
CA ARG A 313 1.50 -20.55 5.37
C ARG A 313 1.88 -21.71 4.48
N ARG A 314 1.26 -22.87 4.69
CA ARG A 314 1.46 -23.99 3.77
C ARG A 314 0.98 -23.60 2.38
N TYR A 315 1.74 -24.00 1.36
CA TYR A 315 1.28 -23.83 -0.01
C TYR A 315 0.01 -24.65 -0.24
N THR A 316 -1.00 -24.05 -0.84
CA THR A 316 -2.31 -24.72 -1.04
C THR A 316 -2.24 -25.98 -1.92
N ASN A 317 -1.08 -26.24 -2.56
CA ASN A 317 -0.79 -27.45 -3.34
C ASN A 317 0.31 -28.34 -2.74
N ASP A 318 0.68 -28.16 -1.45
CA ASP A 318 1.73 -28.97 -0.82
C ASP A 318 1.27 -30.43 -0.60
N TRP A 319 -0.04 -30.68 -0.48
CA TRP A 319 -0.65 -32.00 -0.39
C TRP A 319 -0.25 -32.96 -1.53
N ILE A 320 0.10 -32.42 -2.71
CA ILE A 320 0.56 -33.18 -3.88
C ILE A 320 2.04 -32.92 -4.21
N THR A 321 2.70 -32.00 -3.53
CA THR A 321 4.10 -31.63 -3.76
C THR A 321 4.94 -31.87 -2.49
N PRO A 322 5.43 -33.12 -2.27
CA PRO A 322 6.07 -33.50 -1.01
C PRO A 322 7.31 -32.69 -0.68
N GLY A 323 8.03 -32.16 -1.67
CA GLY A 323 9.17 -31.27 -1.44
C GLY A 323 8.77 -29.92 -0.82
N LYS A 324 7.58 -29.40 -1.16
CA LYS A 324 7.01 -28.18 -0.56
C LYS A 324 6.51 -28.45 0.85
N ALA A 325 5.82 -29.55 1.07
CA ALA A 325 5.38 -29.96 2.42
C ALA A 325 6.58 -30.08 3.37
N LYS A 326 7.62 -30.80 2.95
CA LYS A 326 8.88 -30.92 3.72
C LYS A 326 9.52 -29.57 4.01
N PHE A 327 9.55 -28.65 3.04
CA PHE A 327 10.10 -27.31 3.23
C PHE A 327 9.38 -26.55 4.36
N HIS A 328 8.04 -26.61 4.39
CA HIS A 328 7.25 -26.00 5.46
C HIS A 328 7.51 -26.68 6.81
N ASP A 329 7.54 -28.00 6.86
CA ASP A 329 7.82 -28.75 8.10
C ASP A 329 9.17 -28.33 8.70
N GLU A 330 10.21 -28.23 7.87
CA GLU A 330 11.55 -27.82 8.30
C GLU A 330 11.59 -26.34 8.75
N ASN A 331 10.90 -25.44 8.05
CA ASN A 331 10.82 -24.03 8.44
C ASN A 331 10.04 -23.84 9.74
N HIS A 332 8.91 -24.52 9.90
CA HIS A 332 8.12 -24.48 11.13
C HIS A 332 8.92 -25.02 12.32
N ALA A 333 9.58 -26.17 12.14
CA ALA A 333 10.45 -26.75 13.18
C ALA A 333 11.58 -25.79 13.60
N ALA A 334 12.22 -25.11 12.63
CA ALA A 334 13.28 -24.14 12.90
C ALA A 334 12.77 -22.92 13.68
N LEU A 335 11.58 -22.38 13.32
CA LEU A 335 11.00 -21.26 14.06
C LEU A 335 10.57 -21.65 15.46
N ARG A 336 9.95 -22.82 15.62
CA ARG A 336 9.52 -23.36 16.91
C ARG A 336 10.72 -23.57 17.84
N ALA A 337 11.81 -24.17 17.34
CA ALA A 337 13.03 -24.34 18.12
C ALA A 337 13.63 -22.99 18.57
N ALA A 338 13.64 -21.98 17.69
CA ALA A 338 14.08 -20.64 18.05
C ALA A 338 13.17 -19.99 19.11
N TYR A 339 11.86 -20.14 18.99
CA TYR A 339 10.87 -19.66 19.96
C TYR A 339 11.06 -20.31 21.33
N GLU A 340 11.14 -21.64 21.40
CA GLU A 340 11.33 -22.40 22.62
C GLU A 340 12.68 -22.07 23.29
N GLY A 341 13.75 -21.94 22.51
CA GLY A 341 15.06 -21.51 23.00
C GLY A 341 15.02 -20.13 23.67
N LEU A 342 14.31 -19.18 23.05
CA LEU A 342 14.12 -17.84 23.61
C LEU A 342 13.30 -17.86 24.91
N LEU A 343 12.29 -18.74 25.02
CA LEU A 343 11.55 -18.93 26.28
C LEU A 343 12.45 -19.53 27.39
N GLN A 344 13.29 -20.49 27.04
CA GLN A 344 14.28 -21.06 27.99
C GLN A 344 15.30 -20.02 28.45
N GLU A 345 15.67 -19.06 27.61
CA GLU A 345 16.50 -17.91 27.98
C GLU A 345 15.77 -16.91 28.90
N GLY A 346 14.46 -17.11 29.15
CA GLY A 346 13.64 -16.23 29.98
C GLY A 346 13.06 -15.01 29.24
N VAL A 347 13.09 -14.98 27.91
CA VAL A 347 12.47 -13.90 27.11
C VAL A 347 10.95 -13.95 27.29
N LYS A 348 10.38 -12.88 27.83
CA LYS A 348 8.94 -12.78 28.11
C LYS A 348 8.19 -12.03 26.97
N GLY A 349 6.87 -12.15 26.96
CA GLY A 349 6.01 -11.45 26.01
C GLY A 349 6.19 -11.94 24.56
N LEU A 350 6.61 -13.20 24.39
CA LEU A 350 6.63 -13.88 23.09
C LEU A 350 5.34 -14.66 22.89
N TYR A 351 4.82 -14.57 21.67
CA TYR A 351 3.63 -15.28 21.20
C TYR A 351 3.96 -15.99 19.91
N TYR A 352 3.17 -17.01 19.58
CA TYR A 352 3.42 -17.86 18.41
C TYR A 352 2.11 -18.12 17.65
N ILE A 353 2.19 -18.08 16.31
CA ILE A 353 1.08 -18.40 15.43
C ILE A 353 1.52 -19.54 14.52
N GLU A 354 0.79 -20.65 14.59
CA GLU A 354 0.99 -21.82 13.72
C GLU A 354 0.51 -21.56 12.30
N GLY A 355 1.23 -22.10 11.31
CA GLY A 355 1.02 -21.83 9.89
C GLY A 355 -0.11 -22.60 9.24
N ASP A 356 -0.40 -23.81 9.73
CA ASP A 356 -1.22 -24.83 9.07
C ASP A 356 -2.64 -24.36 8.69
N ARG A 357 -3.23 -23.47 9.49
CA ARG A 357 -4.61 -23.01 9.29
C ARG A 357 -4.73 -21.61 8.67
N LEU A 358 -3.60 -20.95 8.36
CA LEU A 358 -3.62 -19.56 7.89
C LEU A 358 -4.32 -19.38 6.53
N TYR A 359 -4.39 -20.42 5.69
CA TYR A 359 -5.16 -20.40 4.43
C TYR A 359 -6.44 -21.25 4.48
N GLY A 360 -6.73 -21.89 5.63
CA GLY A 360 -7.79 -22.91 5.74
C GLY A 360 -7.31 -24.26 5.23
N ASP A 361 -8.24 -25.21 5.09
CA ASP A 361 -7.99 -26.61 4.79
C ASP A 361 -8.55 -27.08 3.43
N ASP A 362 -9.20 -26.16 2.69
CA ASP A 362 -9.86 -26.43 1.41
C ASP A 362 -9.02 -26.09 0.18
N THR A 363 -7.78 -25.61 0.37
CA THR A 363 -6.83 -25.21 -0.67
C THR A 363 -7.18 -23.94 -1.46
N GLU A 364 -8.27 -23.23 -1.12
CA GLU A 364 -8.81 -22.09 -1.87
C GLU A 364 -8.26 -20.71 -1.40
N GLY A 365 -7.40 -20.70 -0.38
CA GLY A 365 -6.91 -19.46 0.26
C GLY A 365 -5.81 -18.71 -0.51
N ALA A 366 -5.33 -19.21 -1.65
CA ALA A 366 -4.22 -18.58 -2.39
C ALA A 366 -4.50 -18.48 -3.89
N THR A 367 -3.86 -17.49 -4.54
CA THR A 367 -3.96 -17.25 -5.99
C THR A 367 -3.00 -18.13 -6.81
N ASP A 368 -1.79 -18.38 -6.28
CA ASP A 368 -0.69 -19.08 -6.96
C ASP A 368 -0.04 -20.14 -6.07
N ALA A 369 -0.83 -20.73 -5.19
CA ALA A 369 -0.46 -21.64 -4.12
C ALA A 369 0.27 -20.97 -2.92
N SER A 370 0.96 -19.85 -3.11
CA SER A 370 1.77 -19.17 -2.10
C SER A 370 1.14 -17.88 -1.58
N HIS A 371 0.63 -17.04 -2.49
CA HIS A 371 0.12 -15.72 -2.13
C HIS A 371 -1.39 -15.73 -1.92
N ALA A 372 -1.82 -15.20 -0.78
CA ALA A 372 -3.21 -15.13 -0.39
C ALA A 372 -4.08 -14.40 -1.42
N ASN A 373 -5.23 -14.95 -1.74
CA ASN A 373 -6.35 -14.18 -2.26
C ASN A 373 -7.14 -13.52 -1.11
N ASP A 374 -8.22 -12.79 -1.40
CA ASP A 374 -9.01 -12.11 -0.36
C ASP A 374 -9.56 -13.07 0.70
N LEU A 375 -9.96 -14.30 0.31
CA LEU A 375 -10.39 -15.34 1.25
C LEU A 375 -9.26 -15.75 2.19
N GLY A 376 -8.06 -15.99 1.65
CA GLY A 376 -6.88 -16.32 2.44
C GLY A 376 -6.47 -15.18 3.39
N PHE A 377 -6.57 -13.92 2.98
CA PHE A 377 -6.31 -12.79 3.88
C PHE A 377 -7.33 -12.69 5.03
N MET A 378 -8.61 -12.96 4.77
CA MET A 378 -9.63 -13.03 5.83
C MET A 378 -9.33 -14.15 6.82
N ARG A 379 -8.99 -15.35 6.33
CA ARG A 379 -8.63 -16.52 7.17
C ARG A 379 -7.38 -16.26 8.01
N GLN A 380 -6.34 -15.65 7.43
CA GLN A 380 -5.16 -15.23 8.20
C GLN A 380 -5.55 -14.29 9.33
N ALA A 381 -6.39 -13.30 9.07
CA ALA A 381 -6.85 -12.38 10.10
C ALA A 381 -7.65 -13.12 11.20
N ASP A 382 -8.48 -14.10 10.83
CA ASP A 382 -9.25 -14.90 11.79
C ASP A 382 -8.35 -15.75 12.70
N VAL A 383 -7.29 -16.36 12.16
CA VAL A 383 -6.31 -17.15 12.92
C VAL A 383 -5.42 -16.28 13.79
N MET A 384 -4.99 -15.12 13.29
CA MET A 384 -4.08 -14.22 14.00
C MET A 384 -4.79 -13.44 15.12
N GLU A 385 -6.07 -13.11 14.97
CA GLU A 385 -6.78 -12.22 15.89
C GLU A 385 -6.75 -12.69 17.35
N PRO A 386 -7.04 -13.96 17.71
CA PRO A 386 -7.03 -14.38 19.11
C PRO A 386 -5.65 -14.24 19.77
N VAL A 387 -4.57 -14.54 19.05
CA VAL A 387 -3.19 -14.41 19.55
C VAL A 387 -2.82 -12.94 19.75
N LEU A 388 -3.14 -12.09 18.77
CA LEU A 388 -2.91 -10.65 18.88
C LEU A 388 -3.74 -10.03 19.99
N ARG A 389 -4.97 -10.49 20.21
CA ARG A 389 -5.82 -10.02 21.31
C ARG A 389 -5.19 -10.34 22.66
N ALA A 390 -4.65 -11.55 22.84
CA ALA A 390 -3.92 -11.94 24.04
C ALA A 390 -2.64 -11.10 24.23
N ALA A 391 -1.86 -10.90 23.17
CA ALA A 391 -0.65 -10.10 23.20
C ALA A 391 -0.92 -8.64 23.57
N LEU A 392 -1.95 -8.01 22.95
CA LEU A 392 -2.35 -6.64 23.23
C LEU A 392 -2.94 -6.45 24.62
N ALA A 393 -3.62 -7.45 25.19
CA ALA A 393 -4.13 -7.41 26.56
C ALA A 393 -2.99 -7.39 27.60
N ALA A 394 -1.90 -8.13 27.33
CA ALA A 394 -0.72 -8.19 28.20
C ALA A 394 0.16 -6.93 28.13
N SER A 395 -0.02 -6.06 27.13
CA SER A 395 0.74 -4.81 26.93
C SER A 395 0.10 -3.56 27.59
N ARG A 396 -1.06 -3.73 28.22
CA ARG A 396 -1.76 -2.70 29.00
C ARG A 396 -1.30 -2.79 30.46
#